data_6818c4797c7e5bb108bc1edf116d201b
#
_entry.id   6818c4797c7e5bb108bc1edf116d201b
#
_cell.length_a   1.000
_cell.length_b   1.000
_cell.length_c   1.000
_cell.angle_alpha   90.00
_cell.angle_beta   90.00
_cell.angle_gamma   90.00
#
_symmetry.space_group_name_H-M   'P 1'
#
loop_
_entity.id
_entity.type
_entity.pdbx_description
1 polymer ?
#
loop_
_entity_poly.entity_id
_entity_poly.type
_entity_poly.pdbx_seq_one_letter_code
_entity_poly.pdbx_strand_id
1 'polypeptide(L)'
;MIIGKIITQGSKLHICNWIKRNSYVSDRLGIDAEALKLDDLYFELGEFSRMQARVEKKWNVYHRNRHKDIYLYDITSSYFEGTENVLSAFGYNRDGKKGKKQITIGLITDSKGFPLKIQAFQGNETDHKTVNEQLKTIKEQFNAGSIILIGDRGMRIRLNLEELTADEKQGISYISALSSSEIRALINDGVIQLELFSKDLVEIEDAGTRYILCSNPVLQDEKNQTREALKSRFEQEVSSIKRSWDKRRAHNLDNIEKLKKGNKNNKLVTAFTEKNLDSYKYRVTLLLKKYKMSKFYTATISNDEFAIDYDLQKYQEEKALDGKYIIESTVKKEDMNTKQVREKYKELQNVEHAFRDMKTDKLNIRPIFHINEAQTKGHVFVCMFSYAIVKEIETVIYPWLKTYNKKNNCKLSYHDITDELQNIKVSELEVGHKVKKVLVPKLNEIQGEITKLFGLKIEDIMKV
;
A
#
# COMPACT_ATOMS: atom_id res chain seq x y z
N MET A 1 -25.30 7.35 3.36
CA MET A 1 -24.11 7.12 2.50
C MET A 1 -23.19 6.01 3.02
N ILE A 2 -22.73 6.04 4.28
CA ILE A 2 -21.81 5.03 4.87
C ILE A 2 -22.42 3.61 4.81
N ILE A 3 -23.64 3.42 5.29
CA ILE A 3 -24.36 2.13 5.23
C ILE A 3 -24.48 1.64 3.78
N GLY A 4 -24.90 2.52 2.86
CA GLY A 4 -24.98 2.17 1.45
C GLY A 4 -23.62 1.77 0.86
N LYS A 5 -22.53 2.40 1.30
CA LYS A 5 -21.17 2.04 0.87
C LYS A 5 -20.74 0.65 1.37
N ILE A 6 -21.09 0.31 2.60
CA ILE A 6 -20.80 -1.01 3.18
C ILE A 6 -21.58 -2.11 2.46
N ILE A 7 -22.88 -1.89 2.23
CA ILE A 7 -23.76 -2.91 1.69
C ILE A 7 -23.60 -3.08 0.18
N THR A 8 -23.53 -1.97 -0.57
CA THR A 8 -23.53 -2.03 -2.05
C THR A 8 -22.15 -1.95 -2.66
N GLN A 9 -21.16 -1.41 -1.92
CA GLN A 9 -19.81 -1.12 -2.41
C GLN A 9 -19.79 -0.22 -3.66
N GLY A 10 -20.96 0.29 -4.03
CA GLY A 10 -21.24 0.96 -5.29
C GLY A 10 -20.81 2.43 -5.36
N SER A 11 -21.06 3.03 -6.52
CA SER A 11 -20.97 4.47 -6.76
C SER A 11 -22.09 5.21 -6.02
N LYS A 12 -22.00 6.55 -5.95
CA LYS A 12 -23.08 7.38 -5.37
C LYS A 12 -24.41 7.19 -6.08
N LEU A 13 -24.37 7.08 -7.41
CA LEU A 13 -25.56 6.75 -8.20
C LEU A 13 -26.15 5.40 -7.80
N HIS A 14 -25.30 4.38 -7.61
CA HIS A 14 -25.75 3.07 -7.18
C HIS A 14 -26.38 3.13 -5.78
N ILE A 15 -25.73 3.81 -4.83
CA ILE A 15 -26.26 4.00 -3.47
C ILE A 15 -27.59 4.77 -3.49
N CYS A 16 -27.72 5.84 -4.28
CA CYS A 16 -28.95 6.59 -4.44
C CYS A 16 -30.10 5.68 -4.94
N ASN A 17 -29.86 4.92 -5.99
CA ASN A 17 -30.84 3.97 -6.54
C ASN A 17 -31.15 2.84 -5.57
N TRP A 18 -30.18 2.37 -4.80
CA TRP A 18 -30.38 1.36 -3.77
C TRP A 18 -31.28 1.86 -2.65
N ILE A 19 -31.08 3.07 -2.15
CA ILE A 19 -31.96 3.70 -1.13
C ILE A 19 -33.38 3.80 -1.67
N LYS A 20 -33.58 4.28 -2.90
CA LYS A 20 -34.91 4.41 -3.52
C LYS A 20 -35.67 3.08 -3.67
N ARG A 21 -34.93 1.98 -3.86
CA ARG A 21 -35.53 0.66 -4.04
C ARG A 21 -35.76 -0.11 -2.74
N ASN A 22 -35.25 0.41 -1.62
CA ASN A 22 -35.33 -0.25 -0.31
C ASN A 22 -36.03 0.67 0.69
N SER A 23 -37.37 0.66 0.68
CA SER A 23 -38.21 1.51 1.52
C SER A 23 -37.83 1.44 2.99
N TYR A 24 -37.54 0.25 3.51
CA TYR A 24 -37.13 0.06 4.89
C TYR A 24 -35.88 0.87 5.29
N VAL A 25 -34.92 1.02 4.38
CA VAL A 25 -33.70 1.82 4.64
C VAL A 25 -34.02 3.31 4.66
N SER A 26 -34.82 3.78 3.73
CA SER A 26 -35.25 5.17 3.68
C SER A 26 -36.07 5.55 4.93
N ASP A 27 -37.02 4.70 5.32
CA ASP A 27 -37.86 4.93 6.50
C ASP A 27 -37.02 4.95 7.80
N ARG A 28 -36.11 4.00 7.96
CA ARG A 28 -35.21 3.92 9.13
C ARG A 28 -34.26 5.11 9.24
N LEU A 29 -33.86 5.70 8.12
CA LEU A 29 -32.96 6.84 8.08
C LEU A 29 -33.72 8.18 8.04
N GLY A 30 -35.05 8.16 7.99
CA GLY A 30 -35.87 9.35 7.85
C GLY A 30 -35.61 10.08 6.51
N ILE A 31 -35.31 9.32 5.44
CA ILE A 31 -35.00 9.87 4.12
C ILE A 31 -36.26 9.75 3.25
N ASP A 32 -36.71 10.86 2.70
CA ASP A 32 -37.68 10.84 1.61
C ASP A 32 -37.02 10.30 0.34
N ALA A 33 -37.31 9.05 0.03
CA ALA A 33 -36.73 8.34 -1.11
C ALA A 33 -37.17 8.94 -2.46
N GLU A 34 -38.36 9.51 -2.55
CA GLU A 34 -38.91 10.18 -3.76
C GLU A 34 -38.14 11.48 -4.02
N ALA A 35 -37.92 12.29 -2.99
CA ALA A 35 -37.22 13.55 -3.08
C ALA A 35 -35.69 13.40 -3.24
N LEU A 36 -35.09 12.29 -2.82
CA LEU A 36 -33.65 12.07 -2.84
C LEU A 36 -33.06 12.18 -4.26
N LYS A 37 -32.08 13.06 -4.45
CA LYS A 37 -31.34 13.25 -5.71
C LYS A 37 -29.89 12.82 -5.55
N LEU A 38 -29.25 12.52 -6.68
CA LEU A 38 -27.83 12.18 -6.72
C LEU A 38 -26.96 13.34 -6.19
N ASP A 39 -27.35 14.58 -6.48
CA ASP A 39 -26.63 15.78 -6.05
C ASP A 39 -26.63 15.94 -4.53
N ASP A 40 -27.65 15.44 -3.83
CA ASP A 40 -27.69 15.44 -2.37
C ASP A 40 -26.54 14.58 -1.82
N LEU A 41 -26.24 13.43 -2.43
CA LEU A 41 -25.12 12.61 -2.00
C LEU A 41 -23.76 13.26 -2.29
N TYR A 42 -23.63 14.04 -3.36
CA TYR A 42 -22.42 14.81 -3.63
C TYR A 42 -22.28 15.99 -2.69
N PHE A 43 -23.38 16.66 -2.32
CA PHE A 43 -23.38 17.70 -1.29
C PHE A 43 -22.92 17.11 0.06
N GLU A 44 -23.48 15.99 0.45
CA GLU A 44 -23.12 15.29 1.71
C GLU A 44 -21.64 14.88 1.76
N LEU A 45 -21.00 14.58 0.64
CA LEU A 45 -19.53 14.33 0.65
C LEU A 45 -18.77 15.58 1.12
N GLY A 46 -19.19 16.77 0.71
CA GLY A 46 -18.61 18.02 1.19
C GLY A 46 -18.80 18.20 2.70
N GLU A 47 -19.99 17.90 3.20
CA GLU A 47 -20.29 17.97 4.64
C GLU A 47 -19.47 16.94 5.45
N PHE A 48 -19.33 15.72 4.94
CA PHE A 48 -18.44 14.73 5.56
C PHE A 48 -16.99 15.21 5.66
N SER A 49 -16.49 15.88 4.64
CA SER A 49 -15.16 16.49 4.68
C SER A 49 -15.04 17.55 5.77
N ARG A 50 -16.06 18.40 5.96
CA ARG A 50 -16.08 19.42 7.02
C ARG A 50 -16.16 18.81 8.43
N MET A 51 -16.91 17.73 8.58
CA MET A 51 -17.11 17.05 9.86
C MET A 51 -15.98 16.07 10.21
N GLN A 52 -15.10 15.75 9.29
CA GLN A 52 -14.11 14.69 9.42
C GLN A 52 -13.32 14.74 10.73
N ALA A 53 -12.68 15.88 11.01
CA ALA A 53 -11.84 16.02 12.22
C ALA A 53 -12.64 15.78 13.53
N ARG A 54 -13.89 16.23 13.56
CA ARG A 54 -14.78 16.01 14.73
C ARG A 54 -15.17 14.55 14.88
N VAL A 55 -15.44 13.86 13.78
CA VAL A 55 -15.80 12.43 13.81
C VAL A 55 -14.60 11.59 14.18
N GLU A 56 -13.43 11.85 13.59
CA GLU A 56 -12.17 11.15 13.88
C GLU A 56 -11.79 11.33 15.36
N LYS A 57 -11.95 12.53 15.92
CA LYS A 57 -11.70 12.78 17.34
C LYS A 57 -12.61 11.92 18.24
N LYS A 58 -13.93 11.89 17.95
CA LYS A 58 -14.88 11.07 18.72
C LYS A 58 -14.59 9.58 18.56
N TRP A 59 -14.29 9.16 17.34
CA TRP A 59 -13.93 7.79 17.02
C TRP A 59 -12.69 7.32 17.79
N ASN A 60 -11.65 8.16 17.82
CA ASN A 60 -10.45 7.86 18.59
C ASN A 60 -10.71 7.75 20.08
N VAL A 61 -11.51 8.65 20.68
CA VAL A 61 -11.89 8.57 22.09
C VAL A 61 -12.60 7.24 22.37
N TYR A 62 -13.52 6.82 21.50
CA TYR A 62 -14.23 5.54 21.63
C TYR A 62 -13.28 4.35 21.63
N HIS A 63 -12.23 4.39 20.80
CA HIS A 63 -11.25 3.30 20.66
C HIS A 63 -10.02 3.44 21.56
N ARG A 64 -9.84 4.56 22.29
CA ARG A 64 -8.62 4.90 23.04
C ARG A 64 -8.14 3.78 23.97
N ASN A 65 -9.05 3.07 24.64
CA ASN A 65 -8.70 1.97 25.52
C ASN A 65 -8.20 0.71 24.82
N ARG A 66 -8.30 0.66 23.48
CA ARG A 66 -7.90 -0.47 22.66
C ARG A 66 -6.50 -0.34 22.08
N HIS A 67 -5.98 0.88 21.92
CA HIS A 67 -4.64 1.15 21.42
C HIS A 67 -3.78 1.85 22.48
N LYS A 68 -2.62 1.30 22.76
CA LYS A 68 -1.66 1.81 23.76
C LYS A 68 -0.76 2.90 23.13
N ASP A 69 -1.33 4.00 22.61
CA ASP A 69 -0.60 5.10 21.98
C ASP A 69 0.38 4.67 20.86
N ILE A 70 0.12 3.52 20.23
CA ILE A 70 0.88 2.99 19.08
C ILE A 70 0.08 3.28 17.82
N TYR A 71 0.69 4.02 16.91
CA TYR A 71 0.09 4.47 15.66
C TYR A 71 0.87 3.91 14.47
N LEU A 72 0.22 3.15 13.63
CA LEU A 72 0.77 2.71 12.36
C LEU A 72 0.40 3.74 11.29
N TYR A 73 1.37 4.21 10.55
CA TYR A 73 1.15 5.15 9.46
C TYR A 73 1.70 4.61 8.15
N ASP A 74 0.90 4.66 7.12
CA ASP A 74 1.31 4.30 5.76
C ASP A 74 0.60 5.17 4.73
N ILE A 75 1.15 5.22 3.52
CA ILE A 75 0.70 6.02 2.40
C ILE A 75 0.46 5.15 1.19
N THR A 76 -0.62 5.45 0.49
CA THR A 76 -0.90 4.84 -0.79
C THR A 76 -1.29 5.89 -1.83
N SER A 77 -1.40 5.51 -3.10
CA SER A 77 -2.01 6.34 -4.13
C SER A 77 -3.31 5.74 -4.61
N SER A 78 -4.20 6.58 -5.13
CA SER A 78 -5.39 6.16 -5.85
C SER A 78 -5.48 6.92 -7.15
N TYR A 79 -5.59 6.20 -8.28
CA TYR A 79 -5.65 6.85 -9.57
C TYR A 79 -6.96 7.62 -9.77
N PHE A 80 -6.85 8.69 -10.53
CA PHE A 80 -7.90 9.63 -10.81
C PHE A 80 -8.38 9.45 -12.26
N GLU A 81 -9.70 9.40 -12.43
CA GLU A 81 -10.36 9.40 -13.73
C GLU A 81 -11.02 10.77 -13.95
N GLY A 82 -10.35 11.62 -14.68
CA GLY A 82 -10.77 12.98 -14.96
C GLY A 82 -9.58 13.91 -15.16
N THR A 83 -9.84 15.15 -15.48
CA THR A 83 -8.80 16.15 -15.79
C THR A 83 -8.71 17.27 -14.76
N GLU A 84 -9.78 17.50 -14.00
CA GLU A 84 -9.97 18.67 -13.16
C GLU A 84 -10.15 18.27 -11.70
N ASN A 85 -9.08 18.33 -10.92
CA ASN A 85 -9.11 18.26 -9.47
C ASN A 85 -7.78 18.79 -8.96
N VAL A 86 -7.81 19.72 -8.02
CA VAL A 86 -6.60 20.37 -7.47
C VAL A 86 -5.67 19.39 -6.74
N LEU A 87 -6.19 18.28 -6.23
CA LEU A 87 -5.40 17.24 -5.59
C LEU A 87 -4.77 16.25 -6.61
N SER A 88 -5.28 16.23 -7.86
CA SER A 88 -4.81 15.29 -8.86
C SER A 88 -3.49 15.74 -9.49
N ALA A 89 -2.45 14.92 -9.38
CA ALA A 89 -1.15 15.16 -9.96
C ALA A 89 -0.51 13.85 -10.46
N PHE A 90 0.48 13.98 -11.35
CA PHE A 90 1.33 12.85 -11.69
C PHE A 90 2.35 12.61 -10.58
N GLY A 91 2.48 11.37 -10.14
CA GLY A 91 3.38 10.98 -9.07
C GLY A 91 3.75 9.50 -9.14
N TYR A 92 4.37 8.99 -8.08
CA TYR A 92 4.70 7.57 -7.97
C TYR A 92 3.42 6.74 -7.86
N ASN A 93 3.05 6.08 -8.97
CA ASN A 93 1.77 5.38 -9.11
C ASN A 93 1.84 3.96 -8.51
N ARG A 94 1.39 3.82 -7.28
CA ARG A 94 1.31 2.53 -6.56
C ARG A 94 0.22 1.60 -7.10
N ASP A 95 -0.73 2.13 -7.89
CA ASP A 95 -1.79 1.33 -8.53
C ASP A 95 -1.37 0.73 -9.89
N GLY A 96 -0.15 1.04 -10.37
CA GLY A 96 0.38 0.54 -11.66
C GLY A 96 -0.32 1.11 -12.91
N LYS A 97 -1.16 2.13 -12.79
CA LYS A 97 -1.90 2.77 -13.89
C LYS A 97 -1.05 3.85 -14.55
N LYS A 98 -0.29 3.46 -15.58
CA LYS A 98 0.57 4.40 -16.33
C LYS A 98 -0.25 5.51 -17.00
N GLY A 99 0.28 6.74 -16.95
CA GLY A 99 -0.34 7.90 -17.63
C GLY A 99 -1.59 8.46 -16.95
N LYS A 100 -1.96 7.98 -15.76
CA LYS A 100 -3.06 8.54 -14.97
C LYS A 100 -2.54 9.45 -13.87
N LYS A 101 -3.22 10.58 -13.65
CA LYS A 101 -3.07 11.36 -12.42
C LYS A 101 -3.55 10.54 -11.23
N GLN A 102 -3.15 10.93 -10.05
CA GLN A 102 -3.51 10.25 -8.81
C GLN A 102 -3.69 11.26 -7.69
N ILE A 103 -4.26 10.82 -6.58
CA ILE A 103 -4.12 11.44 -5.27
C ILE A 103 -3.29 10.54 -4.37
N THR A 104 -2.63 11.12 -3.39
CA THR A 104 -1.94 10.40 -2.32
C THR A 104 -2.85 10.35 -1.10
N ILE A 105 -2.91 9.20 -0.43
CA ILE A 105 -3.77 8.96 0.72
C ILE A 105 -2.91 8.42 1.86
N GLY A 106 -2.89 9.14 2.99
CA GLY A 106 -2.28 8.71 4.24
C GLY A 106 -3.31 8.15 5.20
N LEU A 107 -3.00 7.05 5.86
CA LEU A 107 -3.87 6.37 6.82
C LEU A 107 -3.12 6.12 8.13
N ILE A 108 -3.71 6.57 9.22
CA ILE A 108 -3.29 6.22 10.58
C ILE A 108 -4.23 5.14 11.10
N THR A 109 -3.65 4.05 11.60
CA THR A 109 -4.39 2.99 12.29
C THR A 109 -3.78 2.74 13.67
N ASP A 110 -4.52 2.03 14.52
CA ASP A 110 -3.94 1.40 15.70
C ASP A 110 -3.10 0.17 15.31
N SER A 111 -2.48 -0.47 16.28
CA SER A 111 -1.66 -1.67 16.11
C SER A 111 -2.41 -2.87 15.52
N LYS A 112 -3.73 -2.89 15.56
CA LYS A 112 -4.59 -3.95 15.00
C LYS A 112 -5.14 -3.62 13.61
N GLY A 113 -4.78 -2.44 13.07
CA GLY A 113 -5.26 -1.97 11.76
C GLY A 113 -6.64 -1.31 11.80
N PHE A 114 -7.16 -0.93 12.98
CA PHE A 114 -8.35 -0.09 13.06
C PHE A 114 -8.02 1.32 12.60
N PRO A 115 -8.74 1.86 11.61
CA PRO A 115 -8.46 3.19 11.09
C PRO A 115 -8.86 4.26 12.10
N LEU A 116 -7.96 5.20 12.33
CA LEU A 116 -8.14 6.31 13.26
C LEU A 116 -8.28 7.64 12.52
N LYS A 117 -7.50 7.81 11.45
CA LYS A 117 -7.50 9.02 10.61
C LYS A 117 -7.09 8.68 9.19
N ILE A 118 -7.72 9.38 8.23
CA ILE A 118 -7.33 9.36 6.83
C ILE A 118 -7.16 10.78 6.29
N GLN A 119 -6.20 10.95 5.39
CA GLN A 119 -5.97 12.24 4.75
C GLN A 119 -5.65 12.07 3.27
N ALA A 120 -6.26 12.90 2.43
CA ALA A 120 -5.95 13.00 1.01
C ALA A 120 -4.99 14.16 0.77
N PHE A 121 -3.90 13.89 0.04
CA PHE A 121 -2.86 14.84 -0.36
C PHE A 121 -2.79 14.95 -1.88
N GLN A 122 -2.05 15.93 -2.37
CA GLN A 122 -1.74 16.00 -3.80
C GLN A 122 -1.03 14.71 -4.27
N GLY A 123 -1.32 14.32 -5.51
CA GLY A 123 -0.81 13.07 -6.08
C GLY A 123 0.70 12.99 -6.27
N ASN A 124 1.42 14.09 -6.21
CA ASN A 124 2.88 14.21 -6.24
C ASN A 124 3.52 14.43 -4.86
N GLU A 125 2.72 14.44 -3.79
CA GLU A 125 3.25 14.57 -2.45
C GLU A 125 4.11 13.38 -2.07
N THR A 126 5.26 13.64 -1.46
CA THR A 126 6.21 12.61 -1.04
C THR A 126 5.91 12.13 0.38
N ASP A 127 6.18 10.85 0.64
CA ASP A 127 5.82 10.18 1.90
C ASP A 127 6.34 10.94 3.13
N HIS A 128 7.60 11.38 3.12
CA HIS A 128 8.20 12.05 4.27
C HIS A 128 7.55 13.39 4.62
N LYS A 129 7.07 14.16 3.64
CA LYS A 129 6.46 15.48 3.90
C LYS A 129 5.13 15.39 4.65
N THR A 130 4.49 14.23 4.63
CA THR A 130 3.18 14.04 5.27
C THR A 130 3.29 13.69 6.76
N VAL A 131 4.46 13.25 7.24
CA VAL A 131 4.66 12.71 8.59
C VAL A 131 4.44 13.77 9.68
N ASN A 132 5.04 14.96 9.53
CA ASN A 132 4.98 16.03 10.54
C ASN A 132 3.53 16.49 10.76
N GLU A 133 2.74 16.62 9.69
CA GLU A 133 1.32 16.96 9.79
C GLU A 133 0.51 15.90 10.55
N GLN A 134 0.85 14.62 10.34
CA GLN A 134 0.18 13.52 11.07
C GLN A 134 0.56 13.52 12.55
N LEU A 135 1.82 13.71 12.90
CA LEU A 135 2.27 13.81 14.28
C LEU A 135 1.58 14.94 15.03
N LYS A 136 1.53 16.13 14.42
CA LYS A 136 0.81 17.28 14.98
C LYS A 136 -0.66 16.94 15.24
N THR A 137 -1.31 16.31 14.27
CA THR A 137 -2.71 15.88 14.41
C THR A 137 -2.90 14.89 15.54
N ILE A 138 -2.03 13.88 15.69
CA ILE A 138 -2.13 12.88 16.76
C ILE A 138 -2.01 13.58 18.11
N LYS A 139 -1.06 14.49 18.28
CA LYS A 139 -0.91 15.26 19.52
C LYS A 139 -2.15 16.10 19.84
N GLU A 140 -2.58 16.93 18.90
CA GLU A 140 -3.63 17.92 19.11
C GLU A 140 -5.03 17.31 19.13
N GLN A 141 -5.38 16.48 18.13
CA GLN A 141 -6.75 15.97 17.99
C GLN A 141 -7.00 14.76 18.87
N PHE A 142 -6.00 13.89 19.04
CA PHE A 142 -6.15 12.67 19.83
C PHE A 142 -5.72 12.85 21.28
N ASN A 143 -5.13 14.03 21.60
CA ASN A 143 -4.64 14.34 22.95
C ASN A 143 -3.74 13.23 23.51
N ALA A 144 -2.84 12.74 22.67
CA ALA A 144 -1.90 11.67 23.01
C ALA A 144 -0.71 12.26 23.78
N GLY A 145 -0.55 11.86 25.05
CA GLY A 145 0.59 12.28 25.86
C GLY A 145 1.90 11.60 25.47
N SER A 146 1.79 10.39 24.90
CA SER A 146 2.90 9.58 24.39
C SER A 146 2.50 9.02 23.03
N ILE A 147 3.42 9.00 22.09
CA ILE A 147 3.20 8.52 20.73
C ILE A 147 4.34 7.57 20.35
N ILE A 148 4.01 6.37 19.93
CA ILE A 148 4.93 5.47 19.22
C ILE A 148 4.45 5.39 17.78
N LEU A 149 5.14 6.11 16.89
CA LEU A 149 4.83 6.10 15.47
C LEU A 149 5.60 4.98 14.77
N ILE A 150 4.88 4.13 14.05
CA ILE A 150 5.48 3.06 13.25
C ILE A 150 5.19 3.33 11.78
N GLY A 151 6.24 3.38 10.96
CA GLY A 151 6.12 3.64 9.52
C GLY A 151 7.19 2.91 8.71
N ASP A 152 6.93 2.82 7.40
CA ASP A 152 7.90 2.23 6.47
C ASP A 152 9.13 3.15 6.31
N ARG A 153 10.23 2.56 5.84
CA ARG A 153 11.51 3.26 5.53
C ARG A 153 11.35 4.48 4.63
N GLY A 154 10.35 4.49 3.73
CA GLY A 154 10.06 5.62 2.86
C GLY A 154 9.60 6.88 3.58
N MET A 155 9.07 6.74 4.79
CA MET A 155 8.60 7.83 5.64
C MET A 155 9.72 8.69 6.22
N ARG A 156 10.94 8.15 6.34
CA ARG A 156 12.10 8.85 6.89
C ARG A 156 11.79 9.55 8.22
N ILE A 157 11.13 8.84 9.14
CA ILE A 157 10.57 9.42 10.39
C ILE A 157 11.64 10.15 11.18
N ARG A 158 12.85 9.61 11.29
CA ARG A 158 13.98 10.25 11.99
C ARG A 158 14.23 11.65 11.48
N LEU A 159 14.34 11.85 10.16
CA LEU A 159 14.60 13.16 9.56
C LEU A 159 13.47 14.16 9.83
N ASN A 160 12.22 13.71 9.76
CA ASN A 160 11.08 14.55 10.11
C ASN A 160 11.10 14.98 11.58
N LEU A 161 11.49 14.07 12.48
CA LEU A 161 11.63 14.40 13.90
C LEU A 161 12.80 15.37 14.16
N GLU A 162 13.87 15.31 13.39
CA GLU A 162 15.00 16.25 13.49
C GLU A 162 14.58 17.69 13.14
N GLU A 163 13.58 17.87 12.27
CA GLU A 163 13.04 19.17 11.90
C GLU A 163 12.12 19.79 12.97
N LEU A 164 11.64 18.99 13.93
CA LEU A 164 10.76 19.47 15.00
C LEU A 164 11.53 20.13 16.12
N THR A 165 10.90 21.07 16.83
CA THR A 165 11.43 21.66 18.06
C THR A 165 11.47 20.64 19.21
N ALA A 166 12.22 20.94 20.28
CA ALA A 166 12.32 20.06 21.44
C ALA A 166 10.94 19.79 22.07
N ASP A 167 10.08 20.81 22.18
CA ASP A 167 8.72 20.68 22.72
C ASP A 167 7.82 19.85 21.81
N GLU A 168 7.95 19.99 20.49
CA GLU A 168 7.20 19.18 19.52
C GLU A 168 7.60 17.72 19.55
N LYS A 169 8.89 17.40 19.82
CA LYS A 169 9.41 16.03 19.96
C LYS A 169 9.00 15.35 21.25
N GLN A 170 8.66 16.10 22.29
CA GLN A 170 8.37 15.56 23.60
C GLN A 170 7.27 14.49 23.55
N GLY A 171 7.54 13.32 24.10
CA GLY A 171 6.62 12.18 24.14
C GLY A 171 6.48 11.42 22.82
N ILE A 172 7.29 11.72 21.77
CA ILE A 172 7.30 10.98 20.53
C ILE A 172 8.44 9.98 20.48
N SER A 173 8.12 8.72 20.26
CA SER A 173 9.06 7.66 19.90
C SER A 173 8.66 7.07 18.55
N TYR A 174 9.60 6.41 17.88
CA TYR A 174 9.29 5.79 16.59
C TYR A 174 9.94 4.42 16.42
N ILE A 175 9.41 3.68 15.46
CA ILE A 175 9.94 2.42 14.94
C ILE A 175 9.86 2.49 13.42
N SER A 176 10.98 2.35 12.72
CA SER A 176 11.05 2.37 11.26
C SER A 176 12.13 1.44 10.75
N ALA A 177 12.11 1.06 9.47
CA ALA A 177 13.21 0.34 8.87
C ALA A 177 14.17 1.28 8.13
N LEU A 178 15.44 0.92 8.13
CA LEU A 178 16.46 1.62 7.36
C LEU A 178 16.42 1.23 5.88
N SER A 179 16.75 2.18 5.03
CA SER A 179 17.02 1.92 3.62
C SER A 179 18.37 1.20 3.45
N SER A 180 18.57 0.56 2.30
CA SER A 180 19.85 -0.11 2.01
C SER A 180 21.05 0.83 2.01
N SER A 181 20.85 2.11 1.67
CA SER A 181 21.91 3.14 1.74
C SER A 181 22.29 3.48 3.18
N GLU A 182 21.32 3.62 4.07
CA GLU A 182 21.55 3.88 5.49
C GLU A 182 22.22 2.67 6.18
N ILE A 183 21.80 1.45 5.84
CA ILE A 183 22.47 0.23 6.34
C ILE A 183 23.94 0.21 5.94
N ARG A 184 24.27 0.56 4.68
CA ARG A 184 25.66 0.62 4.23
C ARG A 184 26.46 1.73 4.93
N ALA A 185 25.84 2.89 5.18
CA ALA A 185 26.48 3.95 5.94
C ALA A 185 26.86 3.46 7.33
N LEU A 186 25.94 2.84 8.06
CA LEU A 186 26.23 2.27 9.40
C LEU A 186 27.31 1.19 9.39
N ILE A 187 27.41 0.39 8.31
CA ILE A 187 28.48 -0.61 8.15
C ILE A 187 29.82 0.10 7.89
N ASN A 188 29.85 1.08 7.00
CA ASN A 188 31.07 1.84 6.67
C ASN A 188 31.59 2.64 7.86
N ASP A 189 30.68 3.19 8.67
CA ASP A 189 31.00 3.95 9.88
C ASP A 189 31.39 3.02 11.06
N GLY A 190 31.37 1.70 10.86
CA GLY A 190 31.75 0.70 11.86
C GLY A 190 30.76 0.49 13.00
N VAL A 191 29.58 1.12 12.92
CA VAL A 191 28.51 0.94 13.93
C VAL A 191 27.94 -0.48 13.89
N ILE A 192 27.87 -1.08 12.70
CA ILE A 192 27.33 -2.42 12.49
C ILE A 192 28.31 -3.28 11.70
N GLN A 193 28.46 -4.53 12.11
CA GLN A 193 29.25 -5.55 11.41
C GLN A 193 28.31 -6.55 10.75
N LEU A 194 28.63 -6.99 9.51
CA LEU A 194 27.80 -7.93 8.73
C LEU A 194 27.65 -9.28 9.40
N GLU A 195 28.65 -9.72 10.16
CA GLU A 195 28.65 -11.00 10.89
C GLU A 195 27.58 -11.07 11.97
N LEU A 196 27.14 -9.92 12.48
CA LEU A 196 26.07 -9.85 13.49
C LEU A 196 24.72 -10.33 12.96
N PHE A 197 24.52 -10.28 11.63
CA PHE A 197 23.29 -10.84 11.02
C PHE A 197 23.24 -12.37 10.99
N SER A 198 24.30 -13.06 11.38
CA SER A 198 24.27 -14.52 11.53
C SER A 198 23.39 -14.98 12.69
N LYS A 199 23.08 -14.09 13.63
CA LYS A 199 22.15 -14.33 14.72
C LYS A 199 20.74 -13.86 14.31
N ASP A 200 19.71 -14.55 14.78
CA ASP A 200 18.31 -14.26 14.42
C ASP A 200 17.86 -12.85 14.78
N LEU A 201 18.40 -12.30 15.88
CA LEU A 201 18.04 -11.00 16.40
C LEU A 201 19.19 -10.42 17.23
N VAL A 202 19.73 -9.31 16.78
CA VAL A 202 20.79 -8.58 17.48
C VAL A 202 20.36 -7.14 17.65
N GLU A 203 20.64 -6.56 18.79
CA GLU A 203 20.41 -5.15 19.07
C GLU A 203 21.74 -4.44 19.33
N ILE A 204 21.91 -3.29 18.73
CA ILE A 204 23.00 -2.34 18.96
C ILE A 204 22.35 -1.02 19.33
N GLU A 205 22.91 -0.33 20.28
CA GLU A 205 22.49 1.02 20.66
C GLU A 205 23.63 2.00 20.37
N ASP A 206 23.29 3.05 19.64
CA ASP A 206 24.19 4.15 19.32
C ASP A 206 23.46 5.49 19.46
N ALA A 207 24.04 6.43 20.21
CA ALA A 207 23.52 7.77 20.45
C ALA A 207 22.01 7.80 20.84
N GLY A 208 21.56 6.84 21.65
CA GLY A 208 20.16 6.72 22.10
C GLY A 208 19.20 6.15 21.06
N THR A 209 19.70 5.74 19.90
CA THR A 209 18.93 5.01 18.88
C THR A 209 19.28 3.53 18.94
N ARG A 210 18.25 2.70 18.94
CA ARG A 210 18.35 1.25 18.96
C ARG A 210 18.25 0.72 17.53
N TYR A 211 19.23 -0.05 17.11
CA TYR A 211 19.27 -0.73 15.82
C TYR A 211 19.07 -2.22 16.02
N ILE A 212 17.95 -2.74 15.54
CA ILE A 212 17.58 -4.14 15.64
C ILE A 212 17.85 -4.81 14.29
N LEU A 213 18.89 -5.63 14.26
CA LEU A 213 19.31 -6.38 13.10
C LEU A 213 18.46 -7.63 12.95
N CYS A 214 17.84 -7.78 11.80
CA CYS A 214 16.92 -8.86 11.48
C CYS A 214 17.33 -9.57 10.18
N SER A 215 17.09 -10.88 10.13
CA SER A 215 17.28 -11.69 8.94
C SER A 215 15.98 -12.40 8.55
N ASN A 216 15.75 -12.50 7.25
CA ASN A 216 14.64 -13.28 6.67
C ASN A 216 15.23 -14.24 5.61
N PRO A 217 15.50 -15.51 5.97
CA PRO A 217 16.10 -16.49 5.07
C PRO A 217 15.26 -16.74 3.80
N VAL A 218 13.94 -16.77 3.91
CA VAL A 218 13.04 -16.99 2.77
C VAL A 218 13.20 -15.88 1.74
N LEU A 219 13.17 -14.62 2.19
CA LEU A 219 13.38 -13.47 1.33
C LEU A 219 14.79 -13.41 0.74
N GLN A 220 15.79 -13.89 1.48
CA GLN A 220 17.18 -14.04 1.02
C GLN A 220 17.26 -14.99 -0.17
N ASP A 221 16.66 -16.17 -0.05
CA ASP A 221 16.64 -17.18 -1.10
C ASP A 221 15.88 -16.71 -2.35
N GLU A 222 14.71 -16.10 -2.18
CA GLU A 222 13.93 -15.53 -3.29
C GLU A 222 14.71 -14.45 -4.05
N LYS A 223 15.38 -13.55 -3.34
CA LYS A 223 16.20 -12.50 -3.95
C LYS A 223 17.39 -13.08 -4.69
N ASN A 224 18.08 -14.07 -4.11
CA ASN A 224 19.21 -14.76 -4.73
C ASN A 224 18.78 -15.45 -6.03
N GLN A 225 17.72 -16.26 -5.99
CA GLN A 225 17.20 -16.96 -7.16
C GLN A 225 16.79 -15.97 -8.26
N THR A 226 16.08 -14.91 -7.90
CA THR A 226 15.68 -13.87 -8.87
C THR A 226 16.90 -13.20 -9.50
N ARG A 227 17.91 -12.85 -8.71
CA ARG A 227 19.13 -12.18 -9.20
C ARG A 227 19.93 -13.10 -10.13
N GLU A 228 20.13 -14.36 -9.76
CA GLU A 228 20.81 -15.33 -10.62
C GLU A 228 20.07 -15.58 -11.94
N ALA A 229 18.74 -15.66 -11.91
CA ALA A 229 17.95 -15.80 -13.13
C ALA A 229 18.07 -14.57 -14.04
N LEU A 230 18.04 -13.35 -13.48
CA LEU A 230 18.22 -12.11 -14.24
C LEU A 230 19.64 -12.00 -14.81
N LYS A 231 20.67 -12.38 -14.03
CA LYS A 231 22.06 -12.42 -14.46
C LYS A 231 22.25 -13.39 -15.65
N SER A 232 21.76 -14.60 -15.53
CA SER A 232 21.86 -15.62 -16.59
C SER A 232 21.20 -15.14 -17.90
N ARG A 233 20.01 -14.57 -17.82
CA ARG A 233 19.33 -13.99 -19.00
C ARG A 233 20.09 -12.83 -19.62
N PHE A 234 20.63 -11.94 -18.78
CA PHE A 234 21.46 -10.83 -19.25
C PHE A 234 22.68 -11.33 -20.01
N GLU A 235 23.44 -12.27 -19.44
CA GLU A 235 24.65 -12.86 -20.04
C GLU A 235 24.33 -13.56 -21.37
N GLN A 236 23.22 -14.28 -21.48
CA GLN A 236 22.76 -14.90 -22.71
C GLN A 236 22.44 -13.87 -23.82
N GLU A 237 21.66 -12.83 -23.50
CA GLU A 237 21.28 -11.82 -24.48
C GLU A 237 22.48 -10.96 -24.91
N VAL A 238 23.37 -10.59 -23.98
CA VAL A 238 24.62 -9.88 -24.29
C VAL A 238 25.55 -10.71 -25.16
N SER A 239 25.70 -12.00 -24.88
CA SER A 239 26.49 -12.92 -25.72
C SER A 239 25.97 -12.99 -27.15
N SER A 240 24.66 -12.86 -27.35
CA SER A 240 24.06 -12.77 -28.69
C SER A 240 24.45 -11.47 -29.41
N ILE A 241 24.46 -10.35 -28.68
CA ILE A 241 24.90 -9.06 -29.22
C ILE A 241 26.40 -9.11 -29.59
N LYS A 242 27.23 -9.65 -28.70
CA LYS A 242 28.66 -9.84 -28.92
C LYS A 242 28.93 -10.66 -30.18
N ARG A 243 28.29 -11.80 -30.35
CA ARG A 243 28.40 -12.63 -31.55
C ARG A 243 28.05 -11.86 -32.82
N SER A 244 27.08 -10.99 -32.82
CA SER A 244 26.73 -10.13 -33.95
C SER A 244 27.83 -9.08 -34.24
N TRP A 245 28.44 -8.52 -33.19
CA TRP A 245 29.55 -7.61 -33.26
C TRP A 245 30.79 -8.31 -33.81
N ASP A 246 31.15 -9.49 -33.30
CA ASP A 246 32.29 -10.31 -33.73
C ASP A 246 32.19 -10.66 -35.21
N LYS A 247 31.03 -11.11 -35.69
CA LYS A 247 30.76 -11.39 -37.11
C LYS A 247 30.99 -10.17 -37.99
N ARG A 248 30.53 -9.00 -37.59
CA ARG A 248 30.70 -7.75 -38.31
C ARG A 248 32.16 -7.32 -38.37
N ARG A 249 32.88 -7.46 -37.25
CA ARG A 249 34.31 -7.17 -37.18
C ARG A 249 35.12 -8.08 -38.10
N ALA A 250 34.88 -9.38 -38.06
CA ALA A 250 35.54 -10.35 -38.94
C ALA A 250 35.30 -10.06 -40.41
N HIS A 251 34.06 -9.71 -40.80
CA HIS A 251 33.72 -9.32 -42.19
C HIS A 251 34.46 -8.04 -42.63
N ASN A 252 34.57 -7.05 -41.75
CA ASN A 252 35.30 -5.82 -42.04
C ASN A 252 36.80 -6.06 -42.20
N LEU A 253 37.41 -6.90 -41.36
CA LEU A 253 38.83 -7.27 -41.48
C LEU A 253 39.12 -8.01 -42.80
N ASP A 254 38.27 -8.97 -43.15
CA ASP A 254 38.37 -9.68 -44.46
C ASP A 254 38.27 -8.73 -45.65
N ASN A 255 37.36 -7.77 -45.62
CA ASN A 255 37.21 -6.75 -46.68
C ASN A 255 38.41 -5.81 -46.76
N ILE A 256 39.00 -5.40 -45.63
CA ILE A 256 40.20 -4.57 -45.59
C ILE A 256 41.39 -5.35 -46.21
N GLU A 257 41.53 -6.63 -45.91
CA GLU A 257 42.60 -7.48 -46.47
C GLU A 257 42.43 -7.67 -47.97
N LYS A 258 41.19 -7.90 -48.45
CA LYS A 258 40.88 -7.98 -49.89
C LYS A 258 41.16 -6.69 -50.65
N LEU A 259 40.89 -5.53 -50.07
CA LEU A 259 41.21 -4.21 -50.61
C LEU A 259 42.73 -4.00 -50.72
N LYS A 260 43.50 -4.39 -49.69
CA LYS A 260 44.97 -4.33 -49.70
C LYS A 260 45.57 -5.20 -50.81
N LYS A 261 44.93 -6.30 -51.18
CA LYS A 261 45.32 -7.21 -52.27
C LYS A 261 44.87 -6.72 -53.68
N GLY A 262 44.38 -5.47 -53.80
CA GLY A 262 44.06 -4.84 -55.07
C GLY A 262 42.70 -5.17 -55.70
N ASN A 263 41.80 -5.79 -54.96
CA ASN A 263 40.47 -6.15 -55.45
C ASN A 263 39.52 -4.93 -55.36
N LYS A 264 39.48 -4.11 -56.42
CA LYS A 264 38.73 -2.85 -56.49
C LYS A 264 37.20 -2.97 -56.48
N ASN A 265 36.65 -4.17 -56.59
CA ASN A 265 35.19 -4.40 -56.57
C ASN A 265 34.57 -4.58 -55.18
N ASN A 266 35.35 -4.61 -54.13
CA ASN A 266 34.81 -4.61 -52.78
C ASN A 266 34.44 -3.18 -52.37
N LYS A 267 33.13 -2.90 -52.23
CA LYS A 267 32.65 -1.72 -51.53
C LYS A 267 33.26 -1.73 -50.13
N LEU A 268 33.92 -0.64 -49.77
CA LEU A 268 34.32 -0.35 -48.40
C LEU A 268 33.05 -0.44 -47.54
N VAL A 269 32.81 -1.60 -46.95
CA VAL A 269 31.90 -1.68 -45.83
C VAL A 269 32.65 -1.02 -44.69
N THR A 270 32.37 0.27 -44.51
CA THR A 270 32.98 1.07 -43.46
C THR A 270 32.93 0.26 -42.17
N ALA A 271 34.11 -0.06 -41.65
CA ALA A 271 34.28 -0.56 -40.31
C ALA A 271 33.37 0.25 -39.37
N PHE A 272 32.80 -0.32 -38.40
CA PHE A 272 31.90 0.31 -37.46
C PHE A 272 31.76 1.83 -37.62
N THR A 273 30.73 2.29 -38.33
CA THR A 273 30.38 3.72 -38.28
C THR A 273 29.95 4.05 -36.84
N GLU A 274 30.14 5.30 -36.40
CA GLU A 274 29.64 5.75 -35.08
C GLU A 274 28.21 5.28 -34.82
N LYS A 275 27.34 5.42 -35.82
CA LYS A 275 25.95 4.96 -35.74
C LYS A 275 25.81 3.45 -35.43
N ASN A 276 26.72 2.62 -35.95
CA ASN A 276 26.71 1.18 -35.66
C ASN A 276 27.17 0.89 -34.22
N LEU A 277 28.23 1.56 -33.77
CA LEU A 277 28.72 1.44 -32.40
C LEU A 277 27.69 1.92 -31.37
N ASP A 278 27.06 3.05 -31.62
CA ASP A 278 26.03 3.59 -30.76
C ASP A 278 24.83 2.64 -30.70
N SER A 279 24.49 1.95 -31.77
CA SER A 279 23.45 0.91 -31.72
C SER A 279 23.82 -0.26 -30.80
N TYR A 280 25.08 -0.74 -30.82
CA TYR A 280 25.53 -1.78 -29.89
C TYR A 280 25.55 -1.29 -28.45
N LYS A 281 26.11 -0.11 -28.17
CA LYS A 281 26.12 0.53 -26.85
C LYS A 281 24.70 0.70 -26.32
N TYR A 282 23.80 1.22 -27.15
CA TYR A 282 22.39 1.40 -26.76
C TYR A 282 21.70 0.09 -26.39
N ARG A 283 21.86 -0.95 -27.22
CA ARG A 283 21.27 -2.28 -26.96
C ARG A 283 21.78 -2.88 -25.66
N VAL A 284 23.10 -2.82 -25.37
CA VAL A 284 23.66 -3.31 -24.13
C VAL A 284 23.16 -2.50 -22.94
N THR A 285 23.09 -1.16 -23.07
CA THR A 285 22.53 -0.29 -22.02
C THR A 285 21.07 -0.62 -21.69
N LEU A 286 20.26 -0.92 -22.73
CA LEU A 286 18.88 -1.37 -22.51
C LEU A 286 18.82 -2.70 -21.74
N LEU A 287 19.71 -3.65 -22.06
CA LEU A 287 19.75 -4.93 -21.34
C LEU A 287 20.19 -4.75 -19.90
N LEU A 288 21.22 -3.91 -19.64
CA LEU A 288 21.66 -3.58 -18.28
C LEU A 288 20.51 -3.01 -17.44
N LYS A 289 19.70 -2.11 -18.01
CA LYS A 289 18.52 -1.55 -17.35
C LYS A 289 17.40 -2.59 -17.19
N LYS A 290 17.07 -3.33 -18.27
CA LYS A 290 16.03 -4.36 -18.30
C LYS A 290 16.21 -5.41 -17.20
N TYR A 291 17.44 -5.90 -17.05
CA TYR A 291 17.81 -6.94 -16.09
C TYR A 291 18.35 -6.40 -14.76
N LYS A 292 18.37 -5.08 -14.56
CA LYS A 292 18.88 -4.41 -13.35
C LYS A 292 20.34 -4.77 -13.04
N MET A 293 21.14 -4.99 -14.09
CA MET A 293 22.54 -5.41 -14.00
C MET A 293 23.55 -4.24 -14.04
N SER A 294 23.08 -3.00 -14.22
CA SER A 294 23.94 -1.80 -14.32
C SER A 294 24.85 -1.56 -13.10
N LYS A 295 24.53 -2.16 -11.95
CA LYS A 295 25.36 -2.09 -10.74
C LYS A 295 26.59 -2.99 -10.81
N PHE A 296 26.50 -4.09 -11.56
CA PHE A 296 27.46 -5.21 -11.52
C PHE A 296 28.24 -5.37 -12.80
N TYR A 297 27.83 -4.74 -13.89
CA TYR A 297 28.47 -4.86 -15.18
C TYR A 297 28.78 -3.49 -15.78
N THR A 298 30.00 -3.39 -16.33
CA THR A 298 30.44 -2.26 -17.15
C THR A 298 30.67 -2.75 -18.55
N ALA A 299 30.25 -1.98 -19.56
CA ALA A 299 30.38 -2.32 -20.96
C ALA A 299 31.33 -1.35 -21.65
N THR A 300 32.41 -1.88 -22.28
CA THR A 300 33.32 -1.14 -23.15
C THR A 300 33.15 -1.65 -24.57
N ILE A 301 32.63 -0.79 -25.45
CA ILE A 301 32.34 -1.16 -26.83
C ILE A 301 32.98 -0.12 -27.76
N SER A 302 33.93 -0.57 -28.57
CA SER A 302 34.66 0.20 -29.55
C SER A 302 34.74 -0.53 -30.89
N ASN A 303 35.53 -0.03 -31.85
CA ASN A 303 35.80 -0.71 -33.09
C ASN A 303 36.61 -2.01 -32.90
N ASP A 304 37.42 -2.05 -31.84
CA ASP A 304 38.39 -3.12 -31.61
C ASP A 304 38.04 -4.00 -30.43
N GLU A 305 37.16 -3.52 -29.54
CA GLU A 305 36.85 -4.18 -28.32
C GLU A 305 35.34 -4.24 -28.02
N PHE A 306 34.91 -5.38 -27.56
CA PHE A 306 33.59 -5.58 -26.96
C PHE A 306 33.81 -6.34 -25.64
N ALA A 307 34.02 -5.59 -24.57
CA ALA A 307 34.21 -6.11 -23.22
C ALA A 307 32.99 -5.84 -22.33
N ILE A 308 32.70 -6.82 -21.50
CA ILE A 308 31.66 -6.75 -20.47
C ILE A 308 32.32 -7.19 -19.18
N ASP A 309 32.65 -6.23 -18.35
CA ASP A 309 33.36 -6.47 -17.10
C ASP A 309 32.37 -6.67 -15.97
N TYR A 310 32.57 -7.73 -15.20
CA TYR A 310 31.73 -8.11 -14.08
C TYR A 310 32.42 -7.78 -12.75
N ASP A 311 31.79 -6.91 -11.98
CA ASP A 311 32.24 -6.53 -10.65
C ASP A 311 31.72 -7.57 -9.60
N LEU A 312 32.51 -8.59 -9.37
CA LEU A 312 32.21 -9.64 -8.42
C LEU A 312 32.13 -9.12 -6.99
N GLN A 313 32.95 -8.13 -6.64
CA GLN A 313 32.97 -7.58 -5.29
C GLN A 313 31.63 -6.88 -4.99
N LYS A 314 31.19 -5.96 -5.86
CA LYS A 314 29.86 -5.31 -5.70
C LYS A 314 28.72 -6.30 -5.67
N TYR A 315 28.82 -7.38 -6.46
CA TYR A 315 27.80 -8.42 -6.44
C TYR A 315 27.73 -9.13 -5.08
N GLN A 316 28.87 -9.47 -4.51
CA GLN A 316 28.95 -10.12 -3.19
C GLN A 316 28.47 -9.18 -2.06
N GLU A 317 28.82 -7.90 -2.12
CA GLU A 317 28.33 -6.88 -1.18
C GLU A 317 26.81 -6.75 -1.20
N GLU A 318 26.20 -6.70 -2.41
CA GLU A 318 24.73 -6.68 -2.53
C GLU A 318 24.10 -7.99 -2.01
N LYS A 319 24.70 -9.14 -2.36
CA LYS A 319 24.23 -10.44 -1.93
C LYS A 319 24.29 -10.61 -0.42
N ALA A 320 25.30 -10.05 0.23
CA ALA A 320 25.47 -10.09 1.67
C ALA A 320 24.33 -9.38 2.43
N LEU A 321 23.63 -8.44 1.80
CA LEU A 321 22.50 -7.70 2.37
C LEU A 321 21.13 -8.29 2.02
N ASP A 322 21.08 -9.37 1.23
CA ASP A 322 19.81 -9.99 0.89
C ASP A 322 19.12 -10.59 2.11
N GLY A 323 17.80 -10.37 2.20
CA GLY A 323 17.01 -10.82 3.35
C GLY A 323 17.33 -10.12 4.66
N LYS A 324 18.34 -9.24 4.71
CA LYS A 324 18.72 -8.50 5.89
C LYS A 324 18.00 -7.15 5.91
N TYR A 325 17.53 -6.74 7.08
CA TYR A 325 16.95 -5.43 7.32
C TYR A 325 17.25 -4.99 8.75
N ILE A 326 17.27 -3.70 8.95
CA ILE A 326 17.50 -3.11 10.27
C ILE A 326 16.29 -2.25 10.62
N ILE A 327 15.79 -2.46 11.81
CA ILE A 327 14.76 -1.61 12.42
C ILE A 327 15.49 -0.63 13.34
N GLU A 328 15.27 0.66 13.14
CA GLU A 328 15.67 1.68 14.09
C GLU A 328 14.51 2.07 15.00
N SER A 329 14.80 2.35 16.26
CA SER A 329 13.81 2.73 17.26
C SER A 329 14.38 3.64 18.33
N THR A 330 13.57 4.62 18.74
CA THR A 330 13.83 5.45 19.94
C THR A 330 12.99 5.04 21.14
N VAL A 331 12.19 3.97 21.03
CA VAL A 331 11.43 3.42 22.15
C VAL A 331 12.39 2.84 23.17
N LYS A 332 12.27 3.23 24.43
CA LYS A 332 13.13 2.75 25.50
C LYS A 332 13.02 1.24 25.70
N LYS A 333 14.10 0.61 26.15
CA LYS A 333 14.20 -0.83 26.33
C LYS A 333 13.28 -1.34 27.43
N GLU A 334 13.03 -0.51 28.43
CA GLU A 334 12.11 -0.77 29.54
C GLU A 334 10.65 -0.83 29.06
N ASP A 335 10.29 -0.01 28.04
CA ASP A 335 8.93 0.03 27.48
C ASP A 335 8.72 -1.10 26.47
N MET A 336 9.76 -1.45 25.69
CA MET A 336 9.67 -2.46 24.66
C MET A 336 11.01 -3.18 24.45
N ASN A 337 11.07 -4.49 24.70
CA ASN A 337 12.26 -5.28 24.40
C ASN A 337 12.46 -5.47 22.88
N THR A 338 13.65 -5.94 22.49
CA THR A 338 14.06 -6.13 21.09
C THR A 338 13.07 -6.93 20.26
N LYS A 339 12.54 -8.03 20.82
CA LYS A 339 11.57 -8.89 20.14
C LYS A 339 10.24 -8.16 19.93
N GLN A 340 9.77 -7.42 20.93
CA GLN A 340 8.55 -6.62 20.83
C GLN A 340 8.66 -5.52 19.78
N VAL A 341 9.80 -4.81 19.68
CA VAL A 341 10.01 -3.81 18.61
C VAL A 341 9.90 -4.45 17.23
N ARG A 342 10.52 -5.62 17.02
CA ARG A 342 10.41 -6.36 15.75
C ARG A 342 8.97 -6.79 15.45
N GLU A 343 8.25 -7.28 16.44
CA GLU A 343 6.86 -7.68 16.30
C GLU A 343 5.97 -6.48 15.97
N LYS A 344 6.18 -5.36 16.64
CA LYS A 344 5.46 -4.12 16.38
C LYS A 344 5.72 -3.55 14.98
N TYR A 345 6.96 -3.61 14.50
CA TYR A 345 7.26 -3.24 13.12
C TYR A 345 6.52 -4.12 12.11
N LYS A 346 6.40 -5.42 12.36
CA LYS A 346 5.64 -6.33 11.50
C LYS A 346 4.14 -6.02 11.45
N GLU A 347 3.59 -5.41 12.50
CA GLU A 347 2.18 -4.98 12.52
C GLU A 347 1.88 -3.90 11.46
N LEU A 348 2.89 -3.27 10.85
CA LEU A 348 2.71 -2.34 9.73
C LEU A 348 1.94 -2.99 8.56
N GLN A 349 2.03 -4.30 8.38
CA GLN A 349 1.20 -5.01 7.42
C GLN A 349 -0.31 -4.82 7.65
N ASN A 350 -0.74 -4.46 8.87
CA ASN A 350 -2.16 -4.25 9.17
C ASN A 350 -2.70 -2.99 8.50
N VAL A 351 -1.89 -1.93 8.39
CA VAL A 351 -2.30 -0.73 7.63
C VAL A 351 -2.28 -0.98 6.12
N GLU A 352 -1.34 -1.80 5.63
CA GLU A 352 -1.34 -2.25 4.23
C GLU A 352 -2.59 -3.07 3.89
N HIS A 353 -3.03 -3.95 4.81
CA HIS A 353 -4.28 -4.70 4.67
C HIS A 353 -5.50 -3.77 4.67
N ALA A 354 -5.52 -2.75 5.54
CA ALA A 354 -6.58 -1.75 5.54
C ALA A 354 -6.69 -1.03 4.18
N PHE A 355 -5.57 -0.62 3.60
CA PHE A 355 -5.56 -0.03 2.26
C PHE A 355 -6.02 -1.02 1.17
N ARG A 356 -5.64 -2.28 1.25
CA ARG A 356 -6.08 -3.30 0.31
C ARG A 356 -7.60 -3.43 0.35
N ASP A 357 -8.17 -3.58 1.53
CA ASP A 357 -9.61 -3.74 1.72
C ASP A 357 -10.40 -2.51 1.25
N MET A 358 -9.88 -1.30 1.49
CA MET A 358 -10.51 -0.07 0.98
C MET A 358 -10.41 0.07 -0.54
N LYS A 359 -9.34 -0.46 -1.17
CA LYS A 359 -9.11 -0.33 -2.62
C LYS A 359 -9.80 -1.39 -3.47
N THR A 360 -10.03 -2.56 -2.90
CA THR A 360 -10.57 -3.73 -3.61
C THR A 360 -12.04 -3.97 -3.28
N ASP A 361 -12.44 -5.21 -3.27
CA ASP A 361 -13.82 -5.70 -3.29
C ASP A 361 -14.69 -5.23 -2.12
N LYS A 362 -14.09 -4.77 -1.01
CA LYS A 362 -14.90 -4.35 0.15
C LYS A 362 -15.47 -2.94 0.01
N LEU A 363 -14.71 -1.98 -0.53
CA LEU A 363 -15.15 -0.58 -0.49
C LEU A 363 -14.88 0.23 -1.77
N ASN A 364 -14.08 -0.25 -2.70
CA ASN A 364 -13.84 0.39 -4.00
C ASN A 364 -13.59 1.91 -3.91
N ILE A 365 -12.55 2.32 -3.15
CA ILE A 365 -12.16 3.73 -3.03
C ILE A 365 -11.72 4.31 -4.39
N ARG A 366 -11.24 3.45 -5.30
CA ARG A 366 -10.74 3.81 -6.62
C ARG A 366 -11.63 3.23 -7.74
N PRO A 367 -11.66 3.85 -8.93
CA PRO A 367 -11.05 5.14 -9.27
C PRO A 367 -11.77 6.33 -8.63
N ILE A 368 -11.05 7.47 -8.51
CA ILE A 368 -11.63 8.71 -8.01
C ILE A 368 -12.09 9.57 -9.20
N PHE A 369 -13.33 10.06 -9.15
CA PHE A 369 -13.97 10.83 -10.23
C PHE A 369 -14.35 12.26 -9.81
N HIS A 370 -14.17 12.61 -8.54
CA HIS A 370 -14.66 13.89 -8.00
C HIS A 370 -13.84 15.08 -8.48
N ILE A 371 -14.47 16.09 -9.04
CA ILE A 371 -13.84 17.33 -9.49
C ILE A 371 -13.49 18.21 -8.28
N ASN A 372 -14.37 18.27 -7.30
CA ASN A 372 -14.24 19.11 -6.13
C ASN A 372 -13.34 18.48 -5.05
N GLU A 373 -12.43 19.27 -4.49
CA GLU A 373 -11.50 18.83 -3.43
C GLU A 373 -12.27 18.34 -2.19
N ALA A 374 -13.27 19.08 -1.72
CA ALA A 374 -14.04 18.70 -0.54
C ALA A 374 -14.78 17.37 -0.74
N GLN A 375 -15.35 17.15 -1.93
CA GLN A 375 -16.00 15.89 -2.28
C GLN A 375 -15.00 14.74 -2.36
N THR A 376 -13.78 14.99 -2.85
CA THR A 376 -12.71 14.00 -2.88
C THR A 376 -12.30 13.59 -1.48
N LYS A 377 -12.04 14.56 -0.60
CA LYS A 377 -11.73 14.32 0.82
C LYS A 377 -12.86 13.58 1.53
N GLY A 378 -14.10 14.01 1.33
CA GLY A 378 -15.28 13.35 1.87
C GLY A 378 -15.46 11.92 1.37
N HIS A 379 -15.19 11.65 0.08
CA HIS A 379 -15.21 10.29 -0.45
C HIS A 379 -14.19 9.37 0.21
N VAL A 380 -12.94 9.85 0.34
CA VAL A 380 -11.87 9.13 1.01
C VAL A 380 -12.24 8.86 2.46
N PHE A 381 -12.78 9.85 3.16
CA PHE A 381 -13.23 9.72 4.55
C PHE A 381 -14.40 8.74 4.71
N VAL A 382 -15.42 8.81 3.85
CA VAL A 382 -16.54 7.84 3.85
C VAL A 382 -16.04 6.41 3.66
N CYS A 383 -15.08 6.18 2.76
CA CYS A 383 -14.50 4.86 2.58
C CYS A 383 -13.75 4.39 3.83
N MET A 384 -12.95 5.24 4.47
CA MET A 384 -12.25 4.89 5.69
C MET A 384 -13.22 4.58 6.84
N PHE A 385 -14.23 5.42 7.04
CA PHE A 385 -15.18 5.23 8.13
C PHE A 385 -16.08 4.00 7.90
N SER A 386 -16.43 3.72 6.64
CA SER A 386 -17.09 2.45 6.26
C SER A 386 -16.20 1.25 6.58
N TYR A 387 -14.88 1.34 6.28
CA TYR A 387 -13.94 0.29 6.65
C TYR A 387 -13.84 0.10 8.16
N ALA A 388 -13.85 1.19 8.94
CA ALA A 388 -13.85 1.14 10.40
C ALA A 388 -15.04 0.32 10.94
N ILE A 389 -16.23 0.56 10.40
CA ILE A 389 -17.44 -0.19 10.79
C ILE A 389 -17.35 -1.66 10.36
N VAL A 390 -16.91 -1.92 9.13
CA VAL A 390 -16.68 -3.31 8.65
C VAL A 390 -15.71 -4.04 9.58
N LYS A 391 -14.63 -3.39 9.99
CA LYS A 391 -13.63 -3.97 10.89
C LYS A 391 -14.20 -4.32 12.26
N GLU A 392 -15.10 -3.48 12.81
CA GLU A 392 -15.83 -3.81 14.03
C GLU A 392 -16.72 -5.03 13.85
N ILE A 393 -17.47 -5.08 12.77
CA ILE A 393 -18.33 -6.22 12.44
C ILE A 393 -17.50 -7.51 12.31
N GLU A 394 -16.37 -7.44 11.58
CA GLU A 394 -15.44 -8.57 11.42
C GLU A 394 -14.89 -9.07 12.76
N THR A 395 -14.63 -8.17 13.70
CA THR A 395 -14.12 -8.55 15.03
C THR A 395 -15.12 -9.44 15.78
N VAL A 396 -16.42 -9.24 15.55
CA VAL A 396 -17.48 -10.06 16.15
C VAL A 396 -17.67 -11.36 15.35
N ILE A 397 -17.66 -11.29 14.03
CA ILE A 397 -17.98 -12.43 13.15
C ILE A 397 -16.85 -13.46 13.06
N TYR A 398 -15.58 -13.04 12.94
CA TYR A 398 -14.48 -13.97 12.67
C TYR A 398 -14.28 -15.09 13.71
N PRO A 399 -14.40 -14.86 15.05
CA PRO A 399 -14.32 -15.95 16.02
C PRO A 399 -15.39 -17.02 15.80
N TRP A 400 -16.61 -16.56 15.54
CA TRP A 400 -17.73 -17.45 15.21
C TRP A 400 -17.48 -18.20 13.89
N LEU A 401 -17.11 -17.49 12.84
CA LEU A 401 -16.86 -18.03 11.52
C LEU A 401 -15.78 -19.13 11.54
N LYS A 402 -14.70 -18.91 12.29
CA LYS A 402 -13.65 -19.92 12.49
C LYS A 402 -14.19 -21.19 13.14
N THR A 403 -15.05 -21.06 14.14
CA THR A 403 -15.66 -22.16 14.85
C THR A 403 -16.68 -22.89 13.97
N TYR A 404 -17.53 -22.15 13.27
CA TYR A 404 -18.55 -22.68 12.37
C TYR A 404 -17.93 -23.47 11.21
N ASN A 405 -16.92 -22.90 10.53
CA ASN A 405 -16.22 -23.54 9.45
C ASN A 405 -15.54 -24.85 9.88
N LYS A 406 -14.93 -24.86 11.06
CA LYS A 406 -14.32 -26.09 11.62
C LYS A 406 -15.36 -27.16 11.93
N LYS A 407 -16.49 -26.77 12.54
CA LYS A 407 -17.59 -27.70 12.91
C LYS A 407 -18.26 -28.32 11.68
N ASN A 408 -18.49 -27.52 10.63
CA ASN A 408 -19.27 -27.92 9.46
C ASN A 408 -18.38 -28.30 8.25
N ASN A 409 -17.05 -28.35 8.43
CA ASN A 409 -16.08 -28.65 7.37
C ASN A 409 -16.30 -27.81 6.10
N CYS A 410 -16.55 -26.51 6.26
CA CYS A 410 -16.79 -25.56 5.18
C CYS A 410 -15.77 -24.40 5.21
N LYS A 411 -15.83 -23.48 4.25
CA LYS A 411 -14.93 -22.34 4.10
C LYS A 411 -15.72 -21.05 3.83
N LEU A 412 -16.73 -20.78 4.63
CA LEU A 412 -17.44 -19.51 4.55
C LEU A 412 -16.50 -18.35 4.85
N SER A 413 -16.65 -17.28 4.08
CA SER A 413 -15.95 -16.00 4.25
C SER A 413 -16.88 -14.94 4.85
N TYR A 414 -16.33 -13.77 5.21
CA TYR A 414 -17.14 -12.60 5.58
C TYR A 414 -18.12 -12.20 4.47
N HIS A 415 -17.71 -12.32 3.21
CA HIS A 415 -18.55 -11.98 2.06
C HIS A 415 -19.78 -12.90 1.95
N ASP A 416 -19.58 -14.22 2.12
CA ASP A 416 -20.69 -15.16 2.14
C ASP A 416 -21.71 -14.83 3.24
N ILE A 417 -21.23 -14.38 4.42
CA ILE A 417 -22.11 -13.94 5.51
C ILE A 417 -22.89 -12.68 5.13
N THR A 418 -22.23 -11.70 4.50
CA THR A 418 -22.93 -10.49 4.05
C THR A 418 -23.98 -10.77 3.00
N ASP A 419 -23.71 -11.69 2.08
CA ASP A 419 -24.67 -12.13 1.06
C ASP A 419 -25.85 -12.86 1.70
N GLU A 420 -25.60 -13.73 2.67
CA GLU A 420 -26.68 -14.39 3.43
C GLU A 420 -27.58 -13.38 4.17
N LEU A 421 -26.99 -12.35 4.78
CA LEU A 421 -27.78 -11.32 5.47
C LEU A 421 -28.56 -10.44 4.49
N GLN A 422 -28.05 -10.18 3.29
CA GLN A 422 -28.77 -9.43 2.25
C GLN A 422 -30.01 -10.17 1.73
N ASN A 423 -30.08 -11.49 1.91
CA ASN A 423 -31.23 -12.29 1.56
C ASN A 423 -32.39 -12.17 2.57
N ILE A 424 -32.20 -11.53 3.71
CA ILE A 424 -33.28 -11.22 4.67
C ILE A 424 -34.12 -10.08 4.09
N LYS A 425 -35.23 -10.41 3.44
CA LYS A 425 -36.13 -9.43 2.83
C LYS A 425 -37.42 -9.34 3.63
N VAL A 426 -37.71 -8.18 4.14
CA VAL A 426 -39.02 -7.86 4.73
C VAL A 426 -39.93 -7.38 3.60
N SER A 427 -41.14 -7.94 3.51
CA SER A 427 -42.13 -7.57 2.50
C SER A 427 -43.32 -6.90 3.18
N GLU A 428 -43.76 -5.78 2.62
CA GLU A 428 -45.02 -5.14 3.03
C GLU A 428 -46.15 -5.59 2.07
N LEU A 429 -47.23 -6.07 2.62
CA LEU A 429 -48.45 -6.38 1.88
C LEU A 429 -49.44 -5.23 2.13
N GLU A 430 -49.80 -4.52 1.07
CA GLU A 430 -50.89 -3.53 1.10
C GLU A 430 -52.13 -4.09 0.42
N VAL A 431 -53.23 -4.12 1.16
CA VAL A 431 -54.52 -4.57 0.64
C VAL A 431 -55.53 -3.43 0.76
N GLY A 432 -55.94 -2.89 -0.37
CA GLY A 432 -57.05 -1.90 -0.45
C GLY A 432 -56.79 -0.58 0.30
N HIS A 433 -55.65 0.00 0.21
CA HIS A 433 -55.21 1.28 0.84
C HIS A 433 -55.28 1.36 2.38
N LYS A 434 -55.61 0.28 3.08
CA LYS A 434 -55.88 0.34 4.53
C LYS A 434 -55.09 -0.65 5.40
N VAL A 435 -54.51 -1.69 4.88
CA VAL A 435 -53.85 -2.71 5.72
C VAL A 435 -52.46 -2.94 5.21
N LYS A 436 -51.50 -2.50 5.99
CA LYS A 436 -50.11 -2.90 5.80
C LYS A 436 -49.81 -4.09 6.71
N LYS A 437 -49.55 -5.24 6.14
CA LYS A 437 -49.06 -6.40 6.85
C LYS A 437 -47.57 -6.57 6.51
N VAL A 438 -46.73 -6.48 7.51
CA VAL A 438 -45.32 -6.76 7.33
C VAL A 438 -45.06 -8.24 7.44
N LEU A 439 -44.51 -8.83 6.40
CA LEU A 439 -44.14 -10.24 6.34
C LEU A 439 -42.65 -10.37 6.57
N VAL A 440 -42.27 -11.05 7.64
CA VAL A 440 -40.90 -11.32 8.00
C VAL A 440 -40.52 -12.73 7.62
N PRO A 441 -39.42 -12.95 6.90
CA PRO A 441 -38.99 -14.28 6.55
C PRO A 441 -38.52 -15.06 7.78
N LYS A 442 -38.69 -16.37 7.75
CA LYS A 442 -38.04 -17.24 8.73
C LYS A 442 -36.55 -17.24 8.44
N LEU A 443 -35.75 -16.87 9.44
CA LEU A 443 -34.29 -16.92 9.32
C LEU A 443 -33.82 -18.37 9.13
N ASN A 444 -32.82 -18.54 8.28
CA ASN A 444 -32.05 -19.77 8.22
C ASN A 444 -31.07 -19.85 9.42
N GLU A 445 -30.38 -20.99 9.55
CA GLU A 445 -29.47 -21.23 10.69
C GLU A 445 -28.37 -20.16 10.79
N ILE A 446 -27.67 -19.83 9.68
CA ILE A 446 -26.60 -18.84 9.64
C ILE A 446 -27.13 -17.45 10.01
N GLN A 447 -28.22 -17.03 9.39
CA GLN A 447 -28.86 -15.74 9.68
C GLN A 447 -29.28 -15.63 11.15
N GLY A 448 -29.84 -16.72 11.71
CA GLY A 448 -30.26 -16.76 13.10
C GLY A 448 -29.07 -16.73 14.08
N GLU A 449 -27.97 -17.40 13.79
CA GLU A 449 -26.76 -17.34 14.61
C GLU A 449 -26.10 -15.97 14.55
N ILE A 450 -25.99 -15.37 13.37
CA ILE A 450 -25.38 -14.03 13.20
C ILE A 450 -26.22 -12.95 13.93
N THR A 451 -27.55 -12.96 13.78
CA THR A 451 -28.41 -12.00 14.48
C THR A 451 -28.27 -12.11 15.99
N LYS A 452 -28.14 -13.32 16.54
CA LYS A 452 -27.86 -13.56 17.96
C LYS A 452 -26.50 -13.01 18.40
N LEU A 453 -25.45 -13.15 17.58
CA LEU A 453 -24.12 -12.59 17.89
C LEU A 453 -24.16 -11.08 18.11
N PHE A 454 -25.00 -10.38 17.36
CA PHE A 454 -25.18 -8.93 17.49
C PHE A 454 -26.27 -8.54 18.49
N GLY A 455 -26.87 -9.50 19.21
CA GLY A 455 -27.94 -9.25 20.15
C GLY A 455 -29.22 -8.73 19.50
N LEU A 456 -29.40 -8.95 18.20
CA LEU A 456 -30.56 -8.49 17.43
C LEU A 456 -31.68 -9.53 17.48
N LYS A 457 -32.92 -9.03 17.67
CA LYS A 457 -34.12 -9.83 17.49
C LYS A 457 -34.87 -9.31 16.28
N ILE A 458 -35.48 -10.24 15.56
CA ILE A 458 -36.26 -9.87 14.36
C ILE A 458 -37.42 -8.92 14.73
N GLU A 459 -38.03 -9.12 15.89
CA GLU A 459 -39.10 -8.24 16.42
C GLU A 459 -38.60 -6.80 16.64
N ASP A 460 -37.31 -6.59 16.95
CA ASP A 460 -36.73 -5.26 17.13
C ASP A 460 -36.51 -4.53 15.79
N ILE A 461 -36.36 -5.32 14.72
CA ILE A 461 -36.31 -4.79 13.35
C ILE A 461 -37.69 -4.25 12.93
N MET A 462 -38.76 -4.80 13.48
CA MET A 462 -40.16 -4.53 13.14
C MET A 462 -40.79 -3.38 13.92
N LYS A 463 -40.18 -2.96 15.04
CA LYS A 463 -40.67 -1.84 15.85
C LYS A 463 -40.25 -0.52 15.19
N VAL A 464 -40.91 -0.14 14.12
CA VAL A 464 -40.79 1.18 13.47
C VAL A 464 -42.14 1.88 13.54
#